data_a035297a828fe2b3e3cd2380090e9b8e
#
_entry.id   a035297a828fe2b3e3cd2380090e9b8e
#
_cell.length_a   1.000
_cell.length_b   1.000
_cell.length_c   1.000
_cell.angle_alpha   90.00
_cell.angle_beta   90.00
_cell.angle_gamma   90.00
#
_symmetry.space_group_name_H-M   'P 1'
#
loop_
_entity.id
_entity.type
_entity.pdbx_description
1 polymer ?
#
loop_
_entity_poly.entity_id
_entity_poly.type
_entity_poly.pdbx_seq_one_letter_code
_entity_poly.pdbx_strand_id
1 'polypeptide(L)'
;MKLVTFTRSGEQSYGSVDNDIITDIGQVLGNTHPDLKSLIGDDYHKLIASSADAAPRVALSDVQLLPPITNPDKIICVGLNYESHRKETGRPEVAFPTLFTRFANTQIGDGEAMWQIGRAHV
;
A
#
# COMPACT_ATOMS: atom_id res chain seq x y z
N MET A 1 9.39 1.14 -11.32
CA MET A 1 7.92 0.99 -11.44
C MET A 1 7.32 1.17 -10.05
N LYS A 2 6.30 2.00 -9.91
CA LYS A 2 5.55 2.18 -8.67
C LYS A 2 4.18 1.52 -8.85
N LEU A 3 3.71 0.77 -7.85
CA LEU A 3 2.42 0.09 -7.87
C LEU A 3 1.46 0.78 -6.90
N VAL A 4 0.20 0.86 -7.28
CA VAL A 4 -0.86 1.52 -6.51
C VAL A 4 -2.11 0.67 -6.49
N THR A 5 -2.84 0.74 -5.38
CA THR A 5 -4.24 0.34 -5.26
C THR A 5 -5.05 1.61 -5.05
N PHE A 6 -6.18 1.73 -5.70
CA PHE A 6 -6.99 2.93 -5.69
C PHE A 6 -8.48 2.61 -5.80
N THR A 7 -9.31 3.57 -5.50
CA THR A 7 -10.73 3.54 -5.82
C THR A 7 -11.09 4.69 -6.74
N ARG A 8 -11.99 4.42 -7.69
CA ARG A 8 -12.56 5.37 -8.62
C ARG A 8 -14.05 5.11 -8.76
N SER A 9 -14.87 6.11 -8.49
CA SER A 9 -16.33 5.97 -8.51
C SER A 9 -16.89 4.84 -7.64
N GLY A 10 -16.18 4.52 -6.54
CA GLY A 10 -16.58 3.47 -5.60
C GLY A 10 -16.06 2.06 -5.95
N GLU A 11 -15.43 1.89 -7.10
CA GLU A 11 -14.82 0.61 -7.51
C GLU A 11 -13.32 0.60 -7.22
N GLN A 12 -12.83 -0.49 -6.61
CA GLN A 12 -11.40 -0.68 -6.35
C GLN A 12 -10.71 -1.29 -7.56
N SER A 13 -9.54 -0.76 -7.88
CA SER A 13 -8.64 -1.31 -8.88
C SER A 13 -7.18 -1.14 -8.45
N TYR A 14 -6.26 -1.60 -9.28
CA TYR A 14 -4.82 -1.49 -9.03
C TYR A 14 -4.06 -1.34 -10.35
N GLY A 15 -2.85 -0.80 -10.26
CA GLY A 15 -2.03 -0.63 -11.45
C GLY A 15 -0.64 -0.12 -11.16
N SER A 16 0.05 0.28 -12.22
CA SER A 16 1.32 0.98 -12.15
C SER A 16 1.14 2.47 -12.39
N VAL A 17 1.90 3.30 -11.67
CA VAL A 17 1.86 4.75 -11.83
C VAL A 17 3.20 5.26 -12.36
N ASP A 18 3.10 6.15 -13.34
CA ASP A 18 4.22 6.90 -13.90
C ASP A 18 3.74 8.30 -14.30
N ASN A 19 4.50 9.35 -13.88
CA ASN A 19 4.21 10.75 -14.19
C ASN A 19 2.74 11.15 -13.99
N ASP A 20 2.16 10.81 -12.83
CA ASP A 20 0.78 11.12 -12.44
C ASP A 20 -0.31 10.43 -13.31
N ILE A 21 0.07 9.43 -14.08
CA ILE A 21 -0.84 8.58 -14.84
C ILE A 21 -0.76 7.15 -14.32
N ILE A 22 -1.91 6.59 -13.99
CA ILE A 22 -2.06 5.18 -13.63
C ILE A 22 -2.40 4.38 -14.88
N THR A 23 -1.69 3.30 -15.10
CA THR A 23 -2.10 2.23 -16.02
C THR A 23 -2.92 1.24 -15.21
N ASP A 24 -4.23 1.19 -15.43
CA ASP A 24 -5.18 0.41 -14.64
C ASP A 24 -5.16 -1.07 -15.02
N ILE A 25 -4.25 -1.81 -14.44
CA ILE A 25 -4.03 -3.23 -14.72
C ILE A 25 -5.19 -4.09 -14.19
N GLY A 26 -5.84 -3.68 -13.12
CA GLY A 26 -6.97 -4.38 -12.54
C GLY A 26 -8.15 -4.54 -13.51
N GLN A 27 -8.34 -3.60 -14.43
CA GLN A 27 -9.36 -3.71 -15.49
C GLN A 27 -9.08 -4.84 -16.50
N VAL A 28 -7.82 -5.23 -16.66
CA VAL A 28 -7.42 -6.30 -17.58
C VAL A 28 -7.27 -7.64 -16.87
N LEU A 29 -6.64 -7.64 -15.70
CA LEU A 29 -6.25 -8.85 -14.97
C LEU A 29 -7.17 -9.19 -13.78
N GLY A 30 -8.15 -8.36 -13.45
CA GLY A 30 -8.97 -8.52 -12.24
C GLY A 30 -9.70 -9.86 -12.11
N ASN A 31 -10.00 -10.53 -13.23
CA ASN A 31 -10.61 -11.87 -13.20
C ASN A 31 -9.64 -12.98 -12.73
N THR A 32 -8.34 -12.81 -12.95
CA THR A 32 -7.30 -13.79 -12.58
C THR A 32 -6.51 -13.33 -11.36
N HIS A 33 -6.32 -12.04 -11.21
CA HIS A 33 -5.61 -11.39 -10.12
C HIS A 33 -6.53 -10.30 -9.54
N PRO A 34 -7.40 -10.63 -8.58
CA PRO A 34 -8.44 -9.71 -8.09
C PRO A 34 -7.89 -8.51 -7.32
N ASP A 35 -6.64 -8.54 -6.90
CA ASP A 35 -6.00 -7.48 -6.13
C ASP A 35 -4.48 -7.43 -6.39
N LEU A 36 -3.83 -6.36 -5.91
CA LEU A 36 -2.40 -6.18 -6.08
C LEU A 36 -1.57 -7.26 -5.35
N LYS A 37 -2.07 -7.81 -4.25
CA LYS A 37 -1.42 -8.89 -3.51
C LYS A 37 -1.29 -10.15 -4.36
N SER A 38 -2.37 -10.55 -5.03
CA SER A 38 -2.38 -11.72 -5.92
C SER A 38 -1.48 -11.49 -7.14
N LEU A 39 -1.47 -10.27 -7.70
CA LEU A 39 -0.57 -9.93 -8.80
C LEU A 39 0.91 -10.03 -8.41
N ILE A 40 1.30 -9.50 -7.24
CA ILE A 40 2.69 -9.53 -6.76
C ILE A 40 3.13 -10.97 -6.44
N GLY A 41 2.21 -11.84 -6.10
CA GLY A 41 2.47 -13.27 -5.83
C GLY A 41 2.87 -14.07 -7.07
N ASP A 42 2.74 -13.49 -8.27
CA ASP A 42 3.08 -14.09 -9.55
C ASP A 42 4.18 -13.29 -10.27
N ASP A 43 4.47 -13.58 -11.54
CA ASP A 43 5.41 -12.81 -12.36
C ASP A 43 4.80 -11.46 -12.80
N TYR A 44 4.63 -10.57 -11.82
CA TYR A 44 3.95 -9.29 -12.01
C TYR A 44 4.63 -8.37 -13.02
N HIS A 45 5.94 -8.45 -13.18
CA HIS A 45 6.65 -7.65 -14.19
C HIS A 45 6.20 -8.00 -15.59
N LYS A 46 6.13 -9.28 -15.89
CA LYS A 46 5.69 -9.80 -17.18
C LYS A 46 4.20 -9.55 -17.39
N LEU A 47 3.38 -9.79 -16.38
CA LEU A 47 1.93 -9.58 -16.42
C LEU A 47 1.59 -8.11 -16.70
N ILE A 48 2.23 -7.17 -15.99
CA ILE A 48 2.02 -5.74 -16.24
C ILE A 48 2.48 -5.35 -17.63
N ALA A 49 3.66 -5.80 -18.08
CA ALA A 49 4.18 -5.46 -19.38
C ALA A 49 3.26 -5.95 -20.52
N SER A 50 2.73 -7.17 -20.42
CA SER A 50 1.83 -7.73 -21.42
C SER A 50 0.42 -7.13 -21.43
N SER A 51 -0.01 -6.51 -20.33
CA SER A 51 -1.34 -5.94 -20.16
C SER A 51 -1.39 -4.43 -20.36
N ALA A 52 -0.25 -3.76 -20.38
CA ALA A 52 -0.16 -2.29 -20.32
C ALA A 52 -0.83 -1.61 -21.51
N ASP A 53 -0.76 -2.19 -22.71
CA ASP A 53 -1.34 -1.59 -23.94
C ASP A 53 -2.87 -1.68 -23.94
N ALA A 54 -3.44 -2.70 -23.33
CA ALA A 54 -4.89 -2.89 -23.21
C ALA A 54 -5.49 -2.19 -21.98
N ALA A 55 -4.66 -1.78 -21.03
CA ALA A 55 -5.11 -1.20 -19.77
C ALA A 55 -5.49 0.29 -19.93
N PRO A 56 -6.63 0.72 -19.38
CA PRO A 56 -7.01 2.13 -19.37
C PRO A 56 -5.97 3.00 -18.67
N ARG A 57 -5.87 4.25 -19.13
CA ARG A 57 -5.05 5.29 -18.49
C ARG A 57 -5.95 6.18 -17.64
N VAL A 58 -5.57 6.38 -16.37
CA VAL A 58 -6.33 7.17 -15.40
C VAL A 58 -5.40 8.20 -14.77
N ALA A 59 -5.85 9.44 -14.66
CA ALA A 59 -5.06 10.44 -13.96
C ALA A 59 -5.04 10.13 -12.44
N LEU A 60 -3.88 10.32 -11.82
CA LEU A 60 -3.72 10.11 -10.37
C LEU A 60 -4.64 11.04 -9.56
N SER A 61 -4.95 12.24 -10.10
CA SER A 61 -5.89 13.19 -9.50
C SER A 61 -7.34 12.74 -9.48
N ASP A 62 -7.71 11.75 -10.32
CA ASP A 62 -9.09 11.30 -10.50
C ASP A 62 -9.45 10.10 -9.62
N VAL A 63 -8.54 9.70 -8.74
CA VAL A 63 -8.68 8.53 -7.89
C VAL A 63 -8.39 8.86 -6.42
N GLN A 64 -8.94 8.05 -5.53
CA GLN A 64 -8.52 8.00 -4.14
C GLN A 64 -7.54 6.84 -3.97
N LEU A 65 -6.32 7.12 -3.52
CA LEU A 65 -5.34 6.08 -3.22
C LEU A 65 -5.75 5.31 -1.98
N LEU A 66 -5.54 4.01 -2.03
CA LEU A 66 -5.70 3.08 -0.91
C LEU A 66 -4.33 2.56 -0.47
N PRO A 67 -4.23 1.90 0.69
CA PRO A 67 -3.04 1.12 1.02
C PRO A 67 -2.71 0.16 -0.14
N PRO A 68 -1.45 0.06 -0.57
CA PRO A 68 -1.09 -0.79 -1.72
C PRO A 68 -1.60 -2.23 -1.60
N ILE A 69 -1.50 -2.81 -0.40
CA ILE A 69 -2.09 -4.10 -0.07
C ILE A 69 -3.21 -3.88 0.93
N THR A 70 -4.45 -3.95 0.47
CA THR A 70 -5.65 -3.69 1.30
C THR A 70 -6.01 -4.86 2.20
N ASN A 71 -5.52 -6.07 1.89
CA ASN A 71 -5.81 -7.33 2.56
C ASN A 71 -4.54 -8.10 2.97
N PRO A 72 -3.60 -7.49 3.73
CA PRO A 72 -2.38 -8.16 4.15
C PRO A 72 -2.71 -9.28 5.15
N ASP A 73 -2.03 -10.42 5.03
CA ASP A 73 -2.14 -11.50 6.02
C ASP A 73 -1.48 -11.11 7.34
N LYS A 74 -0.37 -10.38 7.26
CA LYS A 74 0.42 -9.94 8.41
C LYS A 74 1.05 -8.59 8.12
N ILE A 75 1.09 -7.73 9.15
CA ILE A 75 1.90 -6.52 9.17
C ILE A 75 2.85 -6.64 10.34
N ILE A 76 4.14 -6.77 10.04
CA ILE A 76 5.20 -6.87 11.05
C ILE A 76 6.04 -5.62 10.96
N CYS A 77 6.15 -4.92 12.08
CA CYS A 77 6.93 -3.69 12.19
C CYS A 77 8.20 -3.94 13.00
N VAL A 78 9.27 -3.26 12.62
CA VAL A 78 10.54 -3.24 13.36
C VAL A 78 10.63 -1.90 14.08
N GLY A 79 10.53 -1.94 15.41
CA GLY A 79 10.64 -0.76 16.26
C GLY A 79 12.08 -0.34 16.49
N LEU A 80 12.31 0.98 16.64
CA LEU A 80 13.63 1.57 16.95
C LEU A 80 14.74 1.16 15.99
N ASN A 81 14.39 0.97 14.72
CA ASN A 81 15.30 0.47 13.68
C ASN A 81 16.34 1.51 13.24
N TYR A 82 16.15 2.78 13.58
CA TYR A 82 17.06 3.88 13.28
C TYR A 82 17.77 4.35 14.55
N GLU A 83 19.08 4.46 14.49
CA GLU A 83 19.91 4.85 15.63
C GLU A 83 19.54 6.25 16.17
N SER A 84 19.25 7.21 15.29
CA SER A 84 18.78 8.54 15.65
C SER A 84 17.52 8.48 16.51
N HIS A 85 16.52 7.74 16.04
CA HIS A 85 15.26 7.58 16.77
C HIS A 85 15.42 6.87 18.12
N ARG A 86 16.31 5.88 18.18
CA ARG A 86 16.65 5.21 19.46
C ARG A 86 17.26 6.19 20.45
N LYS A 87 18.19 7.04 20.02
CA LYS A 87 18.83 8.07 20.85
C LYS A 87 17.82 9.10 21.37
N GLU A 88 16.92 9.57 20.52
CA GLU A 88 15.85 10.51 20.90
C GLU A 88 14.94 9.95 22.00
N THR A 89 14.65 8.66 21.97
CA THR A 89 13.81 8.01 22.97
C THR A 89 14.55 7.60 24.23
N GLY A 90 15.88 7.81 24.32
CA GLY A 90 16.72 7.45 25.46
C GLY A 90 16.83 5.94 25.73
N ARG A 91 16.45 5.10 24.77
CA ARG A 91 16.46 3.64 24.97
C ARG A 91 17.86 3.06 24.73
N PRO A 92 18.28 2.07 25.55
CA PRO A 92 19.57 1.41 25.38
C PRO A 92 19.62 0.63 24.07
N GLU A 93 20.81 0.34 23.60
CA GLU A 93 21.02 -0.60 22.51
C GLU A 93 20.58 -2.00 22.91
N VAL A 94 19.88 -2.68 21.98
CA VAL A 94 19.40 -4.05 22.19
C VAL A 94 20.05 -4.95 21.14
N ALA A 95 20.38 -6.18 21.53
CA ALA A 95 21.04 -7.15 20.64
C ALA A 95 20.09 -7.69 19.55
N PHE A 96 18.79 -7.56 19.73
CA PHE A 96 17.76 -8.08 18.82
C PHE A 96 16.75 -6.99 18.48
N PRO A 97 16.19 -7.02 17.25
CA PRO A 97 15.18 -6.04 16.84
C PRO A 97 13.90 -6.20 17.67
N THR A 98 13.30 -5.07 18.06
CA THR A 98 11.96 -5.06 18.65
C THR A 98 10.93 -5.24 17.54
N LEU A 99 10.20 -6.36 17.54
CA LEU A 99 9.15 -6.62 16.58
C LEU A 99 7.77 -6.39 17.22
N PHE A 100 6.86 -5.79 16.46
CA PHE A 100 5.45 -5.67 16.84
C PHE A 100 4.56 -5.81 15.63
N THR A 101 3.30 -6.16 15.85
CA THR A 101 2.33 -6.38 14.78
C THR A 101 1.34 -5.23 14.70
N ARG A 102 0.78 -5.04 13.50
CA ARG A 102 -0.38 -4.17 13.25
C ARG A 102 -1.44 -4.96 12.50
N PHE A 103 -2.66 -4.43 12.50
CA PHE A 103 -3.80 -5.03 11.80
C PHE A 103 -4.06 -4.30 10.48
N ALA A 104 -4.67 -4.98 9.51
CA ALA A 104 -4.99 -4.44 8.19
C ALA A 104 -5.79 -3.12 8.29
N ASN A 105 -6.75 -3.04 9.21
CA ASN A 105 -7.58 -1.86 9.43
C ASN A 105 -6.86 -0.67 10.09
N THR A 106 -5.56 -0.78 10.34
CA THR A 106 -4.72 0.34 10.81
C THR A 106 -3.96 1.04 9.69
N GLN A 107 -4.20 0.66 8.45
CA GLN A 107 -3.65 1.30 7.27
C GLN A 107 -4.62 2.35 6.72
N ILE A 108 -4.08 3.39 6.12
CA ILE A 108 -4.82 4.41 5.36
C ILE A 108 -4.11 4.63 4.04
N GLY A 109 -4.85 5.09 3.03
CA GLY A 109 -4.29 5.53 1.75
C GLY A 109 -3.58 6.87 1.87
N ASP A 110 -2.76 7.19 0.88
CA ASP A 110 -2.13 8.49 0.79
C ASP A 110 -3.20 9.59 0.62
N GLY A 111 -3.05 10.68 1.39
CA GLY A 111 -4.01 11.78 1.42
C GLY A 111 -5.28 11.53 2.25
N GLU A 112 -5.48 10.35 2.81
CA GLU A 112 -6.61 10.09 3.71
C GLU A 112 -6.39 10.67 5.10
N ALA A 113 -7.48 11.12 5.73
CA ALA A 113 -7.43 11.62 7.10
C ALA A 113 -7.23 10.47 8.10
N MET A 114 -6.26 10.61 8.99
CA MET A 114 -6.06 9.69 10.10
C MET A 114 -7.11 9.96 11.19
N TRP A 115 -8.00 8.99 11.41
CA TRP A 115 -8.99 9.08 12.48
C TRP A 115 -8.37 8.68 13.82
N GLN A 116 -8.25 9.63 14.72
CA GLN A 116 -7.87 9.35 16.10
C GLN A 116 -9.14 9.18 16.95
N ILE A 117 -9.38 7.96 17.40
CA ILE A 117 -10.48 7.66 18.32
C ILE A 117 -10.09 8.19 19.70
N GLY A 118 -10.75 9.28 20.12
CA GLY A 118 -10.81 9.78 21.48
C GLY A 118 -9.46 10.10 22.15
N ARG A 119 -9.31 11.29 22.72
CA ARG A 119 -8.37 11.49 23.80
C ARG A 119 -9.02 10.93 25.06
N ALA A 120 -8.38 9.94 25.70
CA ALA A 120 -8.63 9.70 27.09
C ALA A 120 -8.27 11.00 27.83
N HIS A 121 -9.25 11.72 28.31
CA HIS A 121 -9.01 12.80 29.26
C HIS A 121 -8.63 12.12 30.57
N VAL A 122 -7.38 12.23 30.94
CA VAL A 122 -6.91 11.98 32.30
C VAL A 122 -7.14 13.26 33.10
#